data_c4a7037363fbf452eeed4bdaf82219c0
#
_entry.id   c4a7037363fbf452eeed4bdaf82219c0
#
_cell.length_a   1.000
_cell.length_b   1.000
_cell.length_c   1.000
_cell.angle_alpha   90.00
_cell.angle_beta   90.00
_cell.angle_gamma   90.00
#
_symmetry.space_group_name_H-M   'P 1'
#
loop_
_entity.id
_entity.type
_entity.pdbx_description
1 polymer ?
#
loop_
_entity_poly.entity_id
_entity_poly.type
_entity_poly.pdbx_seq_one_letter_code
_entity_poly.pdbx_strand_id
1 'polypeptide(L)'
;MRSFASDNNSSVHPRIMEALMKANNGHALGYGDDPWTKEAAHKVKELFSRPCEALFVFNGTGSNTMALQIMTRPYHIIFCADTAHIAVDECGAPSKATGCFMRTIPTPDGKLTPELLKPFMVNFGIEHHSQPGAIYLSQCSELGTIYKPEEICALTEFAHRHGLFVHMDGARISNAAAALGMSLDDISGACGVETLNLGGTKNGLMGAECVVIFNQDLIKEARYARKQSCQLASKMRYISCQFTAFLEDNLWLTCAQHANAMAQRLYKKLSTMPDIKFTQTVESNQLFFIMPREKEDKLQEYYHFYFWNETIGEMRLVTSFDTTEEDVDKLIACIKTL
;
A
#
# COMPACT_ATOMS: atom_id res chain seq x y z
N MET A 1 -19.95 -13.59 9.81
CA MET A 1 -18.66 -14.06 10.39
C MET A 1 -17.58 -13.05 10.01
N ARG A 2 -16.70 -12.66 10.92
CA ARG A 2 -15.61 -11.74 10.67
C ARG A 2 -14.54 -12.40 9.77
N SER A 3 -14.05 -11.70 8.76
CA SER A 3 -12.91 -12.14 7.94
C SER A 3 -11.60 -11.57 8.50
N PHE A 4 -10.57 -12.40 8.51
CA PHE A 4 -9.19 -12.00 8.80
C PHE A 4 -8.27 -12.23 7.56
N ALA A 5 -8.86 -12.47 6.39
CA ALA A 5 -8.09 -12.74 5.18
C ALA A 5 -7.47 -11.46 4.59
N SER A 6 -8.18 -10.36 4.66
CA SER A 6 -7.75 -9.07 4.09
C SER A 6 -8.55 -7.91 4.69
N ASP A 7 -7.89 -6.76 4.86
CA ASP A 7 -8.53 -5.47 5.15
C ASP A 7 -9.43 -4.96 4.00
N ASN A 8 -9.28 -5.51 2.79
CA ASN A 8 -10.25 -5.31 1.69
C ASN A 8 -11.64 -5.89 1.98
N ASN A 9 -11.76 -6.81 2.94
CA ASN A 9 -13.03 -7.46 3.28
C ASN A 9 -13.84 -6.66 4.32
N SER A 10 -13.28 -5.56 4.83
CA SER A 10 -13.98 -4.65 5.73
C SER A 10 -15.08 -3.88 5.01
N SER A 11 -16.02 -3.37 5.80
CA SER A 11 -17.03 -2.43 5.30
C SER A 11 -16.43 -1.04 5.00
N VAL A 12 -17.23 -0.15 4.46
CA VAL A 12 -16.87 1.26 4.32
C VAL A 12 -17.13 1.97 5.66
N HIS A 13 -16.23 2.85 6.08
CA HIS A 13 -16.41 3.63 7.30
C HIS A 13 -17.64 4.55 7.20
N PRO A 14 -18.51 4.66 8.25
CA PRO A 14 -19.75 5.46 8.20
C PRO A 14 -19.55 6.90 7.74
N ARG A 15 -18.50 7.59 8.22
CA ARG A 15 -18.19 8.97 7.79
C ARG A 15 -17.88 9.08 6.30
N ILE A 16 -17.34 8.05 5.69
CA ILE A 16 -17.09 7.98 4.25
C ILE A 16 -18.40 7.84 3.48
N MET A 17 -19.32 7.00 3.97
CA MET A 17 -20.67 6.90 3.39
C MET A 17 -21.42 8.24 3.47
N GLU A 18 -21.32 8.96 4.57
CA GLU A 18 -21.90 10.30 4.72
C GLU A 18 -21.29 11.29 3.72
N ALA A 19 -19.96 11.26 3.51
CA ALA A 19 -19.31 12.11 2.50
C ALA A 19 -19.79 11.81 1.09
N LEU A 20 -19.96 10.54 0.74
CA LEU A 20 -20.54 10.12 -0.54
C LEU A 20 -21.98 10.65 -0.72
N MET A 21 -22.80 10.55 0.30
CA MET A 21 -24.17 11.09 0.29
C MET A 21 -24.19 12.62 0.13
N LYS A 22 -23.31 13.34 0.82
CA LYS A 22 -23.14 14.79 0.65
C LYS A 22 -22.70 15.17 -0.76
N ALA A 23 -21.76 14.42 -1.35
CA ALA A 23 -21.29 14.64 -2.72
C ALA A 23 -22.35 14.31 -3.77
N ASN A 24 -23.41 13.56 -3.42
CA ASN A 24 -24.52 13.20 -4.32
C ASN A 24 -25.57 14.31 -4.42
N ASN A 25 -25.15 15.56 -4.39
CA ASN A 25 -26.06 16.70 -4.51
C ASN A 25 -25.76 17.51 -5.78
N GLY A 26 -26.81 17.76 -6.57
CA GLY A 26 -26.75 18.63 -7.75
C GLY A 26 -25.82 18.15 -8.87
N HIS A 27 -25.54 19.02 -9.80
CA HIS A 27 -24.64 18.82 -10.92
C HIS A 27 -23.27 19.42 -10.62
N ALA A 28 -22.20 18.74 -11.09
CA ALA A 28 -20.83 19.23 -11.05
C ALA A 28 -20.09 18.81 -12.32
N LEU A 29 -19.04 19.55 -12.67
CA LEU A 29 -18.18 19.21 -13.79
C LEU A 29 -17.55 17.83 -13.57
N GLY A 30 -17.37 17.08 -14.65
CA GLY A 30 -16.78 15.76 -14.59
C GLY A 30 -15.25 15.77 -14.58
N TYR A 31 -14.67 14.58 -14.49
CA TYR A 31 -13.25 14.33 -14.69
C TYR A 31 -12.28 15.06 -13.74
N GLY A 32 -12.78 15.43 -12.56
CA GLY A 32 -11.97 16.07 -11.50
C GLY A 32 -11.97 17.60 -11.52
N ASP A 33 -12.79 18.23 -12.36
CA ASP A 33 -12.94 19.69 -12.37
C ASP A 33 -13.98 20.19 -11.35
N ASP A 34 -14.55 19.28 -10.57
CA ASP A 34 -15.54 19.55 -9.53
C ASP A 34 -14.92 20.12 -8.24
N PRO A 35 -15.73 20.80 -7.39
CA PRO A 35 -15.24 21.37 -6.13
C PRO A 35 -14.71 20.34 -5.13
N TRP A 36 -15.34 19.17 -5.03
CA TRP A 36 -14.92 18.10 -4.10
C TRP A 36 -13.51 17.59 -4.42
N THR A 37 -13.22 17.40 -5.73
CA THR A 37 -11.90 16.97 -6.17
C THR A 37 -10.84 18.03 -5.89
N LYS A 38 -11.15 19.30 -6.09
CA LYS A 38 -10.22 20.41 -5.79
C LYS A 38 -9.93 20.51 -4.30
N GLU A 39 -10.97 20.42 -3.46
CA GLU A 39 -10.84 20.42 -2.00
C GLU A 39 -10.00 19.23 -1.51
N ALA A 40 -10.32 18.02 -1.95
CA ALA A 40 -9.59 16.82 -1.57
C ALA A 40 -8.10 16.90 -1.99
N ALA A 41 -7.82 17.38 -3.21
CA ALA A 41 -6.46 17.56 -3.68
C ALA A 41 -5.69 18.59 -2.85
N HIS A 42 -6.35 19.68 -2.44
CA HIS A 42 -5.75 20.68 -1.55
C HIS A 42 -5.39 20.04 -0.20
N LYS A 43 -6.33 19.36 0.45
CA LYS A 43 -6.09 18.69 1.74
C LYS A 43 -4.97 17.65 1.67
N VAL A 44 -4.88 16.88 0.58
CA VAL A 44 -3.77 15.93 0.39
C VAL A 44 -2.44 16.66 0.29
N LYS A 45 -2.38 17.76 -0.47
CA LYS A 45 -1.13 18.53 -0.63
C LYS A 45 -0.64 19.15 0.67
N GLU A 46 -1.54 19.52 1.58
CA GLU A 46 -1.21 20.07 2.89
C GLU A 46 -0.54 19.07 3.84
N LEU A 47 -0.60 17.77 3.54
CA LEU A 47 0.07 16.73 4.32
C LEU A 47 1.59 16.72 4.13
N PHE A 48 2.09 17.35 3.08
CA PHE A 48 3.47 17.25 2.64
C PHE A 48 4.18 18.58 2.61
N SER A 49 5.42 18.60 3.08
CA SER A 49 6.28 19.78 3.10
C SER A 49 6.81 20.15 1.71
N ARG A 50 6.94 19.17 0.81
CA ARG A 50 7.36 19.36 -0.57
C ARG A 50 6.18 19.72 -1.47
N PRO A 51 6.36 20.60 -2.47
CA PRO A 51 5.36 20.80 -3.51
C PRO A 51 5.01 19.48 -4.21
N CYS A 52 3.73 19.17 -4.31
CA CYS A 52 3.26 17.94 -4.96
C CYS A 52 1.95 18.14 -5.71
N GLU A 53 1.62 17.18 -6.59
CA GLU A 53 0.30 17.07 -7.22
C GLU A 53 -0.40 15.82 -6.70
N ALA A 54 -1.74 15.90 -6.55
CA ALA A 54 -2.59 14.83 -6.05
C ALA A 54 -3.57 14.41 -7.13
N LEU A 55 -3.50 13.16 -7.60
CA LEU A 55 -4.35 12.60 -8.64
C LEU A 55 -5.11 11.37 -8.12
N PHE A 56 -6.43 11.50 -7.98
CA PHE A 56 -7.27 10.39 -7.51
C PHE A 56 -7.48 9.33 -8.58
N VAL A 57 -7.49 8.07 -8.13
CA VAL A 57 -7.65 6.86 -8.94
C VAL A 57 -8.51 5.84 -8.21
N PHE A 58 -8.96 4.76 -8.89
CA PHE A 58 -9.89 3.78 -8.33
C PHE A 58 -9.26 2.77 -7.38
N ASN A 59 -8.03 2.33 -7.67
CA ASN A 59 -7.38 1.21 -6.98
C ASN A 59 -5.87 1.29 -7.01
N GLY A 60 -5.22 0.49 -6.16
CA GLY A 60 -3.77 0.42 -6.01
C GLY A 60 -3.04 0.00 -7.28
N THR A 61 -3.52 -1.03 -7.98
CA THR A 61 -2.91 -1.49 -9.25
C THR A 61 -2.88 -0.37 -10.30
N GLY A 62 -3.97 0.41 -10.41
CA GLY A 62 -4.03 1.58 -11.29
C GLY A 62 -3.07 2.68 -10.85
N SER A 63 -2.91 2.88 -9.55
CA SER A 63 -1.96 3.82 -8.96
C SER A 63 -0.52 3.43 -9.30
N ASN A 64 -0.13 2.19 -9.00
CA ASN A 64 1.20 1.64 -9.26
C ASN A 64 1.54 1.68 -10.77
N THR A 65 0.61 1.22 -11.60
CA THR A 65 0.77 1.22 -13.06
C THR A 65 1.00 2.64 -13.60
N MET A 66 0.17 3.59 -13.18
CA MET A 66 0.27 4.98 -13.61
C MET A 66 1.60 5.63 -13.15
N ALA A 67 1.97 5.42 -11.88
CA ALA A 67 3.19 5.98 -11.31
C ALA A 67 4.45 5.44 -12.01
N LEU A 68 4.52 4.12 -12.22
CA LEU A 68 5.65 3.51 -12.91
C LEU A 68 5.71 3.92 -14.39
N GLN A 69 4.57 4.10 -15.06
CA GLN A 69 4.50 4.51 -16.46
C GLN A 69 5.10 5.91 -16.70
N ILE A 70 4.89 6.85 -15.78
CA ILE A 70 5.44 8.21 -15.92
C ILE A 70 6.94 8.29 -15.62
N MET A 71 7.46 7.38 -14.80
CA MET A 71 8.86 7.36 -14.35
C MET A 71 9.77 6.54 -15.26
N THR A 72 9.23 5.67 -16.10
CA THR A 72 10.03 4.70 -16.83
C THR A 72 9.84 4.78 -18.34
N ARG A 73 10.69 4.07 -19.05
CA ARG A 73 10.62 3.82 -20.51
C ARG A 73 10.72 2.31 -20.75
N PRO A 74 10.21 1.76 -21.86
CA PRO A 74 10.15 0.30 -22.09
C PRO A 74 11.48 -0.45 -21.98
N TYR A 75 12.60 0.24 -22.14
CA TYR A 75 13.95 -0.34 -22.01
C TYR A 75 14.48 -0.30 -20.56
N HIS A 76 13.68 0.20 -19.59
CA HIS A 76 14.11 0.27 -18.18
C HIS A 76 13.85 -1.05 -17.44
N ILE A 77 14.56 -1.19 -16.32
CA ILE A 77 14.33 -2.19 -15.28
C ILE A 77 13.66 -1.50 -14.11
N ILE A 78 12.60 -2.12 -13.60
CA ILE A 78 11.98 -1.78 -12.32
C ILE A 78 12.44 -2.81 -11.29
N PHE A 79 13.10 -2.36 -10.23
CA PHE A 79 13.55 -3.21 -9.12
C PHE A 79 12.50 -3.22 -8.02
N CYS A 80 12.17 -4.40 -7.50
CA CYS A 80 11.23 -4.58 -6.38
C CYS A 80 11.62 -5.79 -5.54
N ALA A 81 11.09 -5.90 -4.32
CA ALA A 81 11.20 -7.14 -3.54
C ALA A 81 10.50 -8.30 -4.28
N ASP A 82 10.90 -9.52 -4.02
CA ASP A 82 10.29 -10.73 -4.61
C ASP A 82 8.84 -10.94 -4.15
N THR A 83 8.47 -10.38 -3.01
CA THR A 83 7.10 -10.36 -2.47
C THR A 83 6.27 -9.17 -2.94
N ALA A 84 6.86 -8.24 -3.70
CA ALA A 84 6.20 -6.99 -4.10
C ALA A 84 4.89 -7.23 -4.87
N HIS A 85 3.84 -6.51 -4.50
CA HIS A 85 2.50 -6.64 -5.09
C HIS A 85 2.50 -6.52 -6.61
N ILE A 86 3.30 -5.61 -7.17
CA ILE A 86 3.44 -5.42 -8.63
C ILE A 86 4.04 -6.64 -9.35
N ALA A 87 4.79 -7.47 -8.64
CA ALA A 87 5.40 -8.67 -9.21
C ALA A 87 4.50 -9.92 -9.05
N VAL A 88 3.73 -9.99 -7.96
CA VAL A 88 3.00 -11.20 -7.54
C VAL A 88 1.50 -11.10 -7.82
N ASP A 89 0.85 -9.99 -7.44
CA ASP A 89 -0.61 -9.90 -7.33
C ASP A 89 -1.28 -8.87 -8.26
N GLU A 90 -0.56 -8.35 -9.27
CA GLU A 90 -1.14 -7.42 -10.26
C GLU A 90 -1.24 -8.00 -11.68
N CYS A 91 -1.11 -9.33 -11.80
CA CYS A 91 -1.28 -10.04 -13.08
C CYS A 91 -0.47 -9.40 -14.23
N GLY A 92 0.73 -8.87 -13.94
CA GLY A 92 1.61 -8.22 -14.91
C GLY A 92 1.11 -6.87 -15.44
N ALA A 93 0.11 -6.23 -14.81
CA ALA A 93 -0.43 -4.95 -15.26
C ALA A 93 0.64 -3.85 -15.40
N PRO A 94 1.55 -3.64 -14.44
CA PRO A 94 2.62 -2.65 -14.59
C PRO A 94 3.58 -2.99 -15.73
N SER A 95 4.00 -4.24 -15.88
CA SER A 95 4.88 -4.66 -16.98
C SER A 95 4.23 -4.46 -18.35
N LYS A 96 2.93 -4.78 -18.47
CA LYS A 96 2.16 -4.55 -19.70
C LYS A 96 2.08 -3.07 -20.06
N ALA A 97 1.83 -2.21 -19.09
CA ALA A 97 1.63 -0.78 -19.31
C ALA A 97 2.94 -0.04 -19.60
N THR A 98 4.02 -0.41 -18.89
CA THR A 98 5.34 0.24 -19.02
C THR A 98 6.21 -0.37 -20.11
N GLY A 99 6.02 -1.64 -20.43
CA GLY A 99 6.94 -2.44 -21.24
C GLY A 99 8.26 -2.78 -20.53
N CYS A 100 8.42 -2.40 -19.27
CA CYS A 100 9.65 -2.59 -18.51
C CYS A 100 9.87 -4.04 -18.09
N PHE A 101 11.15 -4.41 -18.01
CA PHE A 101 11.55 -5.62 -17.32
C PHE A 101 11.46 -5.41 -15.79
N MET A 102 10.74 -6.31 -15.11
CA MET A 102 10.65 -6.29 -13.66
C MET A 102 11.68 -7.24 -13.07
N ARG A 103 12.54 -6.71 -12.21
CA ARG A 103 13.56 -7.50 -11.52
C ARG A 103 13.22 -7.61 -10.05
N THR A 104 12.80 -8.80 -9.66
CA THR A 104 12.55 -9.15 -8.26
C THR A 104 13.86 -9.49 -7.55
N ILE A 105 13.97 -9.08 -6.30
CA ILE A 105 15.13 -9.28 -5.44
C ILE A 105 14.66 -10.00 -4.17
N PRO A 106 15.21 -11.20 -3.88
CA PRO A 106 14.88 -11.92 -2.65
C PRO A 106 15.19 -11.08 -1.40
N THR A 107 14.21 -11.01 -0.51
CA THR A 107 14.31 -10.28 0.74
C THR A 107 13.78 -11.13 1.90
N PRO A 108 14.38 -11.06 3.10
CA PRO A 108 13.89 -11.84 4.25
C PRO A 108 12.62 -11.25 4.88
N ASP A 109 12.37 -9.97 4.65
CA ASP A 109 11.34 -9.17 5.34
C ASP A 109 10.53 -8.28 4.39
N GLY A 110 10.65 -8.47 3.09
CA GLY A 110 9.96 -7.67 2.06
C GLY A 110 10.59 -6.30 1.82
N LYS A 111 11.76 -6.00 2.40
CA LYS A 111 12.42 -4.70 2.28
C LYS A 111 13.67 -4.75 1.42
N LEU A 112 13.74 -3.84 0.45
CA LEU A 112 14.97 -3.59 -0.33
C LEU A 112 15.97 -2.77 0.51
N THR A 113 17.25 -2.96 0.24
CA THR A 113 18.32 -2.11 0.74
C THR A 113 19.29 -1.71 -0.38
N PRO A 114 20.08 -0.64 -0.22
CA PRO A 114 21.12 -0.27 -1.17
C PRO A 114 22.08 -1.41 -1.50
N GLU A 115 22.43 -2.23 -0.49
CA GLU A 115 23.36 -3.37 -0.62
C GLU A 115 22.80 -4.44 -1.55
N LEU A 116 21.49 -4.74 -1.46
CA LEU A 116 20.81 -5.69 -2.32
C LEU A 116 20.74 -5.21 -3.77
N LEU A 117 20.66 -3.89 -3.98
CA LEU A 117 20.54 -3.27 -5.30
C LEU A 117 21.88 -3.04 -5.98
N LYS A 118 22.95 -2.80 -5.21
CA LYS A 118 24.27 -2.46 -5.72
C LYS A 118 24.82 -3.40 -6.81
N PRO A 119 24.67 -4.73 -6.74
CA PRO A 119 25.16 -5.64 -7.80
C PRO A 119 24.50 -5.42 -9.16
N PHE A 120 23.34 -4.78 -9.21
CA PHE A 120 22.56 -4.54 -10.43
C PHE A 120 22.80 -3.17 -11.04
N MET A 121 23.58 -2.30 -10.41
CA MET A 121 23.93 -0.96 -10.91
C MET A 121 25.11 -1.04 -11.87
N VAL A 122 24.88 -1.73 -12.97
CA VAL A 122 25.90 -2.05 -13.99
C VAL A 122 25.34 -1.83 -15.41
N ASN A 123 26.21 -1.79 -16.41
CA ASN A 123 25.85 -1.71 -17.82
C ASN A 123 25.12 -0.42 -18.25
N PHE A 124 25.27 0.67 -17.50
CA PHE A 124 24.70 1.95 -17.89
C PHE A 124 25.21 2.40 -19.26
N GLY A 125 24.29 2.83 -20.13
CA GLY A 125 24.60 3.33 -21.47
C GLY A 125 24.95 2.25 -22.50
N ILE A 126 24.92 0.97 -22.14
CA ILE A 126 25.14 -0.13 -23.10
C ILE A 126 23.81 -0.50 -23.74
N GLU A 127 23.65 -0.26 -25.05
CA GLU A 127 22.39 -0.44 -25.79
C GLU A 127 21.84 -1.87 -25.83
N HIS A 128 22.71 -2.88 -25.58
CA HIS A 128 22.31 -4.29 -25.55
C HIS A 128 21.64 -4.70 -24.24
N HIS A 129 21.62 -3.83 -23.21
CA HIS A 129 21.11 -4.13 -21.89
C HIS A 129 19.96 -3.22 -21.49
N SER A 130 18.92 -3.79 -20.87
CA SER A 130 17.91 -2.99 -20.20
C SER A 130 18.56 -2.12 -19.12
N GLN A 131 18.14 -0.86 -19.02
CA GLN A 131 18.78 0.12 -18.16
C GLN A 131 18.09 0.21 -16.81
N PRO A 132 18.79 0.30 -15.67
CA PRO A 132 18.17 0.63 -14.37
C PRO A 132 17.32 1.90 -14.49
N GLY A 133 16.07 1.86 -14.05
CA GLY A 133 15.14 2.98 -14.22
C GLY A 133 14.38 3.38 -12.97
N ALA A 134 13.87 2.43 -12.21
CA ALA A 134 13.09 2.74 -11.01
C ALA A 134 13.25 1.67 -9.93
N ILE A 135 13.04 2.10 -8.68
CA ILE A 135 12.85 1.25 -7.50
C ILE A 135 11.40 1.37 -7.06
N TYR A 136 10.76 0.23 -6.81
CA TYR A 136 9.46 0.14 -6.17
C TYR A 136 9.62 -0.42 -4.76
N LEU A 137 9.00 0.22 -3.80
CA LEU A 137 8.91 -0.27 -2.42
C LEU A 137 7.49 -0.15 -1.89
N SER A 138 7.10 -1.01 -0.96
CA SER A 138 5.78 -1.00 -0.32
C SER A 138 5.88 -0.57 1.15
N GLN A 139 4.99 0.31 1.58
CA GLN A 139 4.90 0.78 2.96
C GLN A 139 3.45 0.61 3.48
N CYS A 140 3.15 -0.35 4.36
CA CYS A 140 4.05 -1.42 4.84
C CYS A 140 4.42 -2.40 3.71
N SER A 141 5.50 -3.17 3.92
CA SER A 141 5.82 -4.25 3.00
C SER A 141 4.70 -5.30 2.94
N GLU A 142 4.73 -6.19 1.95
CA GLU A 142 3.75 -7.27 1.82
C GLU A 142 3.84 -8.28 2.97
N LEU A 143 4.99 -8.34 3.65
CA LEU A 143 5.21 -9.14 4.87
C LEU A 143 4.85 -8.40 6.17
N GLY A 144 4.22 -7.22 6.07
CA GLY A 144 3.74 -6.45 7.21
C GLY A 144 4.82 -5.70 7.98
N THR A 145 6.05 -5.75 7.53
CA THR A 145 7.17 -4.99 8.11
C THR A 145 7.13 -3.53 7.66
N ILE A 146 7.83 -2.68 8.39
CA ILE A 146 7.79 -1.23 8.16
C ILE A 146 9.20 -0.70 7.86
N TYR A 147 9.33 0.04 6.77
CA TYR A 147 10.53 0.85 6.52
C TYR A 147 10.58 2.02 7.50
N LYS A 148 11.71 2.20 8.16
CA LYS A 148 11.99 3.42 8.93
C LYS A 148 12.40 4.55 7.98
N PRO A 149 12.25 5.83 8.38
CA PRO A 149 12.66 6.96 7.53
C PRO A 149 14.10 6.83 7.01
N GLU A 150 15.03 6.37 7.87
CA GLU A 150 16.44 6.23 7.52
C GLU A 150 16.65 5.19 6.41
N GLU A 151 15.86 4.10 6.41
CA GLU A 151 15.91 3.05 5.39
C GLU A 151 15.38 3.58 4.05
N ILE A 152 14.28 4.37 4.08
CA ILE A 152 13.70 4.99 2.88
C ILE A 152 14.68 6.01 2.32
N CYS A 153 15.20 6.92 3.15
CA CYS A 153 16.17 7.93 2.74
C CYS A 153 17.43 7.29 2.12
N ALA A 154 17.94 6.21 2.70
CA ALA A 154 19.09 5.49 2.15
C ALA A 154 18.79 4.93 0.75
N LEU A 155 17.58 4.41 0.51
CA LEU A 155 17.16 3.90 -0.80
C LEU A 155 16.99 5.02 -1.82
N THR A 156 16.37 6.14 -1.45
CA THR A 156 16.17 7.28 -2.35
C THR A 156 17.49 7.95 -2.71
N GLU A 157 18.37 8.16 -1.75
CA GLU A 157 19.72 8.67 -2.00
C GLU A 157 20.54 7.74 -2.92
N PHE A 158 20.43 6.43 -2.70
CA PHE A 158 21.04 5.44 -3.56
C PHE A 158 20.48 5.51 -4.98
N ALA A 159 19.15 5.55 -5.14
CA ALA A 159 18.48 5.67 -6.42
C ALA A 159 18.91 6.93 -7.17
N HIS A 160 18.88 8.08 -6.52
CA HIS A 160 19.20 9.38 -7.12
C HIS A 160 20.66 9.45 -7.60
N ARG A 161 21.61 8.90 -6.83
CA ARG A 161 23.02 8.83 -7.25
C ARG A 161 23.22 8.00 -8.54
N HIS A 162 22.30 7.11 -8.86
CA HIS A 162 22.34 6.28 -10.08
C HIS A 162 21.35 6.75 -11.15
N GLY A 163 20.64 7.86 -10.93
CA GLY A 163 19.66 8.41 -11.88
C GLY A 163 18.35 7.63 -11.95
N LEU A 164 18.00 6.86 -10.90
CA LEU A 164 16.75 6.11 -10.79
C LEU A 164 15.69 6.92 -10.05
N PHE A 165 14.44 6.63 -10.35
CA PHE A 165 13.27 7.11 -9.60
C PHE A 165 12.84 6.11 -8.53
N VAL A 166 12.11 6.59 -7.50
CA VAL A 166 11.54 5.74 -6.45
C VAL A 166 10.02 5.94 -6.38
N HIS A 167 9.28 4.84 -6.54
CA HIS A 167 7.84 4.78 -6.28
C HIS A 167 7.58 4.06 -4.96
N MET A 168 6.75 4.66 -4.12
CA MET A 168 6.26 4.02 -2.89
C MET A 168 4.80 3.62 -3.04
N ASP A 169 4.52 2.32 -2.97
CA ASP A 169 3.16 1.82 -2.75
C ASP A 169 2.80 1.98 -1.27
N GLY A 170 1.98 2.95 -1.00
CA GLY A 170 1.46 3.26 0.33
C GLY A 170 0.05 2.72 0.58
N ALA A 171 -0.31 1.55 0.00
CA ALA A 171 -1.62 0.93 0.25
C ALA A 171 -1.94 0.77 1.74
N ARG A 172 -0.90 0.67 2.59
CA ARG A 172 -1.00 0.63 4.06
C ARG A 172 -0.09 1.64 4.76
N ILE A 173 0.23 2.74 4.11
CA ILE A 173 1.10 3.79 4.70
C ILE A 173 0.50 4.37 5.99
N SER A 174 -0.82 4.43 6.10
CA SER A 174 -1.50 4.84 7.33
C SER A 174 -1.14 3.95 8.52
N ASN A 175 -1.05 2.62 8.30
CA ASN A 175 -0.65 1.67 9.34
C ASN A 175 0.81 1.85 9.74
N ALA A 176 1.69 2.11 8.77
CA ALA A 176 3.09 2.43 9.05
C ALA A 176 3.25 3.72 9.86
N ALA A 177 2.59 4.80 9.43
CA ALA A 177 2.59 6.08 10.14
C ALA A 177 2.07 5.94 11.58
N ALA A 178 0.96 5.20 11.77
CA ALA A 178 0.38 4.93 13.08
C ALA A 178 1.34 4.13 13.99
N ALA A 179 2.05 3.14 13.44
CA ALA A 179 3.00 2.31 14.19
C ALA A 179 4.26 3.08 14.60
N LEU A 180 4.76 3.93 13.71
CA LEU A 180 5.95 4.76 13.95
C LEU A 180 5.65 6.01 14.78
N GLY A 181 4.38 6.45 14.89
CA GLY A 181 4.00 7.71 15.49
C GLY A 181 4.51 8.92 14.68
N MET A 182 4.60 8.79 13.37
CA MET A 182 5.15 9.77 12.44
C MET A 182 4.09 10.29 11.46
N SER A 183 4.37 11.43 10.82
CA SER A 183 3.51 11.94 9.75
C SER A 183 3.68 11.11 8.46
N LEU A 184 2.71 11.23 7.56
CA LEU A 184 2.80 10.61 6.23
C LEU A 184 4.00 11.17 5.43
N ASP A 185 4.32 12.44 5.62
CA ASP A 185 5.45 13.12 4.96
C ASP A 185 6.79 12.56 5.44
N ASP A 186 6.98 12.39 6.76
CA ASP A 186 8.24 11.89 7.35
C ASP A 186 8.65 10.52 6.80
N ILE A 187 7.67 9.68 6.42
CA ILE A 187 7.90 8.33 5.91
C ILE A 187 7.68 8.21 4.40
N SER A 188 7.68 9.32 3.67
CA SER A 188 7.52 9.32 2.20
C SER A 188 8.14 10.55 1.52
N GLY A 189 7.41 11.66 1.39
CA GLY A 189 7.84 12.87 0.68
C GLY A 189 9.14 13.45 1.21
N ALA A 190 9.29 13.60 2.51
CA ALA A 190 10.50 14.09 3.15
C ALA A 190 11.71 13.19 2.93
N CYS A 191 11.49 11.87 2.72
CA CYS A 191 12.56 10.93 2.39
C CYS A 191 12.97 10.92 0.91
N GLY A 192 12.32 11.70 0.05
CA GLY A 192 12.79 11.90 -1.33
C GLY A 192 12.15 10.99 -2.38
N VAL A 193 11.05 10.27 -2.10
CA VAL A 193 10.35 9.50 -3.15
C VAL A 193 9.78 10.43 -4.24
N GLU A 194 9.72 9.98 -5.48
CA GLU A 194 9.14 10.74 -6.59
C GLU A 194 7.63 10.64 -6.62
N THR A 195 7.10 9.48 -6.31
CA THR A 195 5.65 9.23 -6.29
C THR A 195 5.26 8.33 -5.13
N LEU A 196 4.09 8.60 -4.57
CA LEU A 196 3.46 7.82 -3.50
C LEU A 196 2.06 7.43 -3.93
N ASN A 197 1.69 6.16 -3.78
CA ASN A 197 0.30 5.77 -3.66
C ASN A 197 -0.18 6.00 -2.23
N LEU A 198 -0.94 7.05 -1.97
CA LEU A 198 -1.61 7.25 -0.69
C LEU A 198 -2.89 6.41 -0.67
N GLY A 199 -2.80 5.24 -0.03
CA GLY A 199 -3.87 4.25 0.02
C GLY A 199 -5.01 4.63 0.95
N GLY A 200 -6.24 4.45 0.47
CA GLY A 200 -7.45 4.69 1.26
C GLY A 200 -8.35 3.47 1.38
N THR A 201 -8.44 2.64 0.36
CA THR A 201 -9.38 1.51 0.28
C THR A 201 -9.23 0.54 1.44
N LYS A 202 -8.01 0.16 1.80
CA LYS A 202 -7.74 -0.79 2.88
C LYS A 202 -7.91 -0.19 4.28
N ASN A 203 -8.18 1.13 4.37
CA ASN A 203 -8.31 1.86 5.62
C ASN A 203 -9.67 2.56 5.75
N GLY A 204 -10.73 1.94 5.24
CA GLY A 204 -12.12 2.33 5.44
C GLY A 204 -12.77 3.12 4.30
N LEU A 205 -12.07 3.39 3.20
CA LEU A 205 -12.69 3.97 2.01
C LEU A 205 -13.41 2.88 1.18
N MET A 206 -14.37 3.30 0.35
CA MET A 206 -15.12 2.39 -0.52
C MET A 206 -14.27 1.86 -1.69
N GLY A 207 -13.36 2.70 -2.20
CA GLY A 207 -12.51 2.40 -3.34
C GLY A 207 -11.95 3.71 -3.87
N ALA A 208 -10.86 4.17 -3.25
CA ALA A 208 -10.20 5.41 -3.60
C ALA A 208 -8.73 5.36 -3.16
N GLU A 209 -7.86 5.73 -4.09
CA GLU A 209 -6.42 5.89 -3.89
C GLU A 209 -6.02 7.27 -4.42
N CYS A 210 -4.90 7.79 -3.95
CA CYS A 210 -4.36 9.04 -4.47
C CYS A 210 -2.88 8.86 -4.86
N VAL A 211 -2.55 9.11 -6.13
CA VAL A 211 -1.16 9.22 -6.56
C VAL A 211 -0.67 10.62 -6.22
N VAL A 212 0.22 10.71 -5.25
CA VAL A 212 0.92 11.95 -4.90
C VAL A 212 2.24 11.99 -5.67
N ILE A 213 2.48 13.06 -6.41
CA ILE A 213 3.64 13.22 -7.31
C ILE A 213 4.47 14.39 -6.79
N PHE A 214 5.64 14.09 -6.26
CA PHE A 214 6.57 15.08 -5.71
C PHE A 214 7.53 15.65 -6.78
N ASN A 215 7.83 14.85 -7.82
CA ASN A 215 8.66 15.30 -8.92
C ASN A 215 7.83 16.11 -9.93
N GLN A 216 8.09 17.40 -10.01
CA GLN A 216 7.31 18.35 -10.81
C GLN A 216 7.38 18.06 -12.32
N ASP A 217 8.47 17.46 -12.80
CA ASP A 217 8.65 17.14 -14.21
C ASP A 217 7.72 16.00 -14.70
N LEU A 218 7.24 15.18 -13.76
CA LEU A 218 6.34 14.06 -14.05
C LEU A 218 4.86 14.44 -14.10
N ILE A 219 4.47 15.62 -13.59
CA ILE A 219 3.05 15.99 -13.40
C ILE A 219 2.29 16.06 -14.72
N LYS A 220 2.92 16.62 -15.76
CA LYS A 220 2.28 16.77 -17.06
C LYS A 220 1.92 15.39 -17.66
N GLU A 221 2.86 14.47 -17.63
CA GLU A 221 2.70 13.12 -18.15
C GLU A 221 1.67 12.31 -17.33
N ALA A 222 1.60 12.54 -16.04
CA ALA A 222 0.72 11.82 -15.11
C ALA A 222 -0.77 11.94 -15.48
N ARG A 223 -1.21 13.08 -15.98
CA ARG A 223 -2.61 13.30 -16.40
C ARG A 223 -2.98 12.43 -17.61
N TYR A 224 -2.06 12.27 -18.56
CA TYR A 224 -2.26 11.38 -19.70
C TYR A 224 -2.18 9.92 -19.28
N ALA A 225 -1.19 9.54 -18.47
CA ALA A 225 -1.06 8.20 -17.94
C ALA A 225 -2.31 7.77 -17.15
N ARG A 226 -2.89 8.63 -16.31
CA ARG A 226 -4.14 8.37 -15.60
C ARG A 226 -5.29 8.05 -16.57
N LYS A 227 -5.40 8.79 -17.67
CA LYS A 227 -6.44 8.52 -18.67
C LYS A 227 -6.20 7.21 -19.40
N GLN A 228 -4.96 6.96 -19.83
CA GLN A 228 -4.58 5.73 -20.54
C GLN A 228 -4.75 4.48 -19.68
N SER A 229 -4.45 4.57 -18.38
CA SER A 229 -4.66 3.48 -17.41
C SER A 229 -6.13 3.31 -16.99
N CYS A 230 -7.07 3.98 -17.63
CA CYS A 230 -8.51 3.96 -17.32
C CYS A 230 -8.86 4.43 -15.90
N GLN A 231 -7.98 5.20 -15.26
CA GLN A 231 -8.13 5.65 -13.87
C GLN A 231 -8.78 7.05 -13.74
N LEU A 232 -9.08 7.74 -14.83
CA LEU A 232 -9.80 9.02 -14.82
C LEU A 232 -11.31 8.80 -14.81
N ALA A 233 -11.91 8.80 -13.63
CA ALA A 233 -13.36 8.65 -13.46
C ALA A 233 -14.13 9.87 -13.99
N SER A 234 -15.23 9.63 -14.72
CA SER A 234 -16.10 10.73 -15.17
C SER A 234 -16.79 11.44 -14.01
N LYS A 235 -17.19 10.72 -12.97
CA LYS A 235 -17.75 11.28 -11.73
C LYS A 235 -16.72 11.22 -10.60
N MET A 236 -15.60 11.91 -10.80
CA MET A 236 -14.44 11.88 -9.87
C MET A 236 -14.82 12.28 -8.45
N ARG A 237 -15.81 13.16 -8.27
CA ARG A 237 -16.26 13.63 -6.96
C ARG A 237 -16.59 12.50 -5.97
N TYR A 238 -17.05 11.32 -6.44
CA TYR A 238 -17.34 10.18 -5.56
C TYR A 238 -16.10 9.42 -5.11
N ILE A 239 -14.97 9.58 -5.80
CA ILE A 239 -13.67 9.06 -5.37
C ILE A 239 -13.01 10.06 -4.42
N SER A 240 -12.92 11.31 -4.85
CA SER A 240 -12.17 12.35 -4.14
C SER A 240 -12.81 12.80 -2.83
N CYS A 241 -14.16 12.90 -2.73
CA CYS A 241 -14.83 13.32 -1.50
C CYS A 241 -14.55 12.38 -0.31
N GLN A 242 -14.20 11.12 -0.59
CA GLN A 242 -13.81 10.16 0.42
C GLN A 242 -12.50 10.60 1.12
N PHE A 243 -11.54 11.16 0.37
CA PHE A 243 -10.30 11.68 0.93
C PHE A 243 -10.51 12.90 1.81
N THR A 244 -11.46 13.79 1.48
CA THR A 244 -11.83 14.91 2.34
C THR A 244 -12.23 14.42 3.73
N ALA A 245 -13.16 13.45 3.80
CA ALA A 245 -13.61 12.88 5.08
C ALA A 245 -12.54 12.01 5.77
N PHE A 246 -11.69 11.33 4.99
CA PHE A 246 -10.61 10.50 5.47
C PHE A 246 -9.53 11.31 6.21
N LEU A 247 -9.24 12.50 5.72
CA LEU A 247 -8.25 13.40 6.31
C LEU A 247 -8.83 14.27 7.45
N GLU A 248 -10.14 14.46 7.49
CA GLU A 248 -10.80 15.25 8.51
C GLU A 248 -10.72 14.55 9.88
N ASP A 249 -10.35 15.32 10.92
CA ASP A 249 -10.14 14.83 12.29
C ASP A 249 -9.18 13.62 12.39
N ASN A 250 -8.26 13.50 11.46
CA ASN A 250 -7.31 12.38 11.38
C ASN A 250 -7.99 11.00 11.39
N LEU A 251 -9.13 10.86 10.69
CA LEU A 251 -9.84 9.58 10.61
C LEU A 251 -8.93 8.46 10.09
N TRP A 252 -8.08 8.76 9.10
CA TRP A 252 -7.09 7.84 8.55
C TRP A 252 -6.17 7.24 9.62
N LEU A 253 -5.73 8.08 10.56
CA LEU A 253 -4.83 7.67 11.65
C LEU A 253 -5.59 6.83 12.70
N THR A 254 -6.79 7.27 13.07
CA THR A 254 -7.63 6.54 14.04
C THR A 254 -7.96 5.13 13.54
N CYS A 255 -8.35 4.99 12.27
CA CYS A 255 -8.61 3.68 11.64
C CYS A 255 -7.37 2.78 11.66
N ALA A 256 -6.21 3.31 11.28
CA ALA A 256 -4.95 2.56 11.24
C ALA A 256 -4.46 2.18 12.64
N GLN A 257 -4.54 3.08 13.62
CA GLN A 257 -4.20 2.79 15.02
C GLN A 257 -5.07 1.65 15.59
N HIS A 258 -6.36 1.68 15.30
CA HIS A 258 -7.27 0.62 15.73
C HIS A 258 -6.91 -0.73 15.09
N ALA A 259 -6.70 -0.76 13.77
CA ALA A 259 -6.31 -1.98 13.07
C ALA A 259 -5.01 -2.56 13.64
N ASN A 260 -3.97 -1.74 13.84
CA ASN A 260 -2.70 -2.16 14.43
C ASN A 260 -2.88 -2.67 15.86
N ALA A 261 -3.72 -2.01 16.67
CA ALA A 261 -4.00 -2.44 18.06
C ALA A 261 -4.66 -3.83 18.10
N MET A 262 -5.58 -4.13 17.18
CA MET A 262 -6.21 -5.44 17.06
C MET A 262 -5.21 -6.52 16.62
N ALA A 263 -4.29 -6.19 15.72
CA ALA A 263 -3.19 -7.09 15.34
C ALA A 263 -2.29 -7.40 16.54
N GLN A 264 -1.90 -6.38 17.32
CA GLN A 264 -1.10 -6.57 18.53
C GLN A 264 -1.84 -7.36 19.61
N ARG A 265 -3.16 -7.17 19.76
CA ARG A 265 -3.99 -7.99 20.66
C ARG A 265 -3.96 -9.46 20.23
N LEU A 266 -4.15 -9.72 18.96
CA LEU A 266 -4.12 -11.06 18.38
C LEU A 266 -2.73 -11.70 18.56
N TYR A 267 -1.67 -10.97 18.23
CA TYR A 267 -0.27 -11.40 18.41
C TYR A 267 0.02 -11.81 19.86
N LYS A 268 -0.31 -10.97 20.82
CA LYS A 268 -0.08 -11.26 22.26
C LYS A 268 -0.75 -12.54 22.72
N LYS A 269 -1.93 -12.88 22.18
CA LYS A 269 -2.66 -14.10 22.52
C LYS A 269 -2.09 -15.33 21.80
N LEU A 270 -1.77 -15.22 20.53
CA LEU A 270 -1.21 -16.31 19.72
C LEU A 270 0.21 -16.68 20.18
N SER A 271 1.03 -15.69 20.57
CA SER A 271 2.40 -15.92 21.02
C SER A 271 2.51 -16.71 22.33
N THR A 272 1.40 -16.88 23.06
CA THR A 272 1.36 -17.76 24.26
C THR A 272 1.09 -19.22 23.92
N MET A 273 0.80 -19.56 22.66
CA MET A 273 0.51 -20.91 22.20
C MET A 273 1.80 -21.57 21.70
N PRO A 274 2.21 -22.71 22.27
CA PRO A 274 3.54 -23.30 21.99
C PRO A 274 3.67 -23.86 20.57
N ASP A 275 2.54 -24.14 19.92
CA ASP A 275 2.45 -24.71 18.58
C ASP A 275 2.31 -23.64 17.47
N ILE A 276 2.35 -22.34 17.82
CA ILE A 276 2.34 -21.23 16.87
C ILE A 276 3.74 -20.62 16.78
N LYS A 277 4.26 -20.51 15.55
CA LYS A 277 5.54 -19.89 15.28
C LYS A 277 5.39 -18.74 14.31
N PHE A 278 5.64 -17.52 14.77
CA PHE A 278 5.67 -16.34 13.93
C PHE A 278 6.89 -16.37 13.00
N THR A 279 6.67 -16.04 11.74
CA THR A 279 7.69 -16.00 10.67
C THR A 279 8.16 -14.58 10.41
N GLN A 280 7.32 -13.58 10.76
CA GLN A 280 7.65 -12.16 10.67
C GLN A 280 7.34 -11.44 11.98
N THR A 281 8.03 -10.34 12.23
CA THR A 281 7.69 -9.40 13.30
C THR A 281 6.37 -8.72 12.99
N VAL A 282 5.48 -8.62 13.99
CA VAL A 282 4.18 -7.95 13.82
C VAL A 282 4.35 -6.46 14.07
N GLU A 283 4.54 -5.70 13.01
CA GLU A 283 4.79 -4.25 13.05
C GLU A 283 3.58 -3.42 12.63
N SER A 284 2.65 -4.03 11.88
CA SER A 284 1.45 -3.37 11.35
C SER A 284 0.17 -4.15 11.68
N ASN A 285 -0.83 -4.08 10.81
CA ASN A 285 -2.09 -4.83 10.94
C ASN A 285 -2.04 -6.25 10.36
N GLN A 286 -0.86 -6.76 10.04
CA GLN A 286 -0.67 -8.08 9.43
C GLN A 286 0.14 -9.01 10.35
N LEU A 287 -0.25 -10.29 10.38
CA LEU A 287 0.42 -11.34 11.14
C LEU A 287 0.74 -12.50 10.20
N PHE A 288 1.98 -12.99 10.29
CA PHE A 288 2.48 -14.14 9.53
C PHE A 288 2.97 -15.20 10.51
N PHE A 289 2.44 -16.41 10.40
CA PHE A 289 2.81 -17.49 11.32
C PHE A 289 2.47 -18.86 10.73
N ILE A 290 3.05 -19.89 11.33
CA ILE A 290 2.83 -21.30 11.05
C ILE A 290 2.19 -21.94 12.28
N MET A 291 1.24 -22.84 12.05
CA MET A 291 0.65 -23.72 13.07
C MET A 291 0.52 -25.16 12.53
N PRO A 292 0.21 -26.18 13.36
CA PRO A 292 0.02 -27.54 12.87
C PRO A 292 -1.07 -27.64 11.78
N ARG A 293 -0.78 -28.33 10.70
CA ARG A 293 -1.65 -28.43 9.52
C ARG A 293 -3.07 -28.89 9.84
N GLU A 294 -3.21 -29.84 10.76
CA GLU A 294 -4.53 -30.31 11.20
C GLU A 294 -5.40 -29.21 11.81
N LYS A 295 -4.77 -28.25 12.51
CA LYS A 295 -5.47 -27.08 13.07
C LYS A 295 -5.80 -26.04 12.00
N GLU A 296 -4.89 -25.85 11.04
CA GLU A 296 -5.13 -24.95 9.89
C GLU A 296 -6.36 -25.40 9.10
N ASP A 297 -6.43 -26.69 8.71
CA ASP A 297 -7.53 -27.25 7.93
C ASP A 297 -8.87 -27.10 8.67
N LYS A 298 -8.89 -27.37 9.96
CA LYS A 298 -10.09 -27.15 10.79
C LYS A 298 -10.45 -25.67 10.95
N LEU A 299 -9.45 -24.78 11.11
CA LEU A 299 -9.72 -23.36 11.24
C LEU A 299 -10.35 -22.77 9.98
N GLN A 300 -9.99 -23.27 8.80
CA GLN A 300 -10.60 -22.86 7.52
C GLN A 300 -12.09 -23.20 7.41
N GLU A 301 -12.59 -24.15 8.16
CA GLU A 301 -14.04 -24.44 8.22
C GLU A 301 -14.83 -23.29 8.87
N TYR A 302 -14.17 -22.50 9.75
CA TYR A 302 -14.79 -21.41 10.51
C TYR A 302 -14.38 -20.02 10.05
N TYR A 303 -13.13 -19.86 9.56
CA TYR A 303 -12.58 -18.59 9.14
C TYR A 303 -11.88 -18.71 7.79
N HIS A 304 -12.23 -17.81 6.87
CA HIS A 304 -11.49 -17.70 5.62
C HIS A 304 -10.21 -16.87 5.82
N PHE A 305 -9.07 -17.42 5.41
CA PHE A 305 -7.77 -16.77 5.35
C PHE A 305 -6.94 -17.32 4.20
N TYR A 306 -5.87 -16.63 3.85
CA TYR A 306 -4.95 -17.07 2.79
C TYR A 306 -3.73 -17.74 3.39
N PHE A 307 -3.29 -18.84 2.76
CA PHE A 307 -1.91 -19.30 2.90
C PHE A 307 -1.01 -18.34 2.13
N TRP A 308 -0.07 -17.72 2.85
CA TRP A 308 0.91 -16.86 2.22
C TRP A 308 1.98 -17.68 1.51
N ASN A 309 2.41 -18.77 2.12
CA ASN A 309 3.34 -19.74 1.55
C ASN A 309 2.85 -21.14 1.85
N GLU A 310 2.24 -21.80 0.86
CA GLU A 310 1.70 -23.15 0.99
C GLU A 310 2.78 -24.20 1.27
N THR A 311 4.02 -23.98 0.79
CA THR A 311 5.13 -24.93 0.94
C THR A 311 5.50 -25.15 2.40
N ILE A 312 5.44 -24.11 3.20
CA ILE A 312 5.79 -24.14 4.64
C ILE A 312 4.58 -24.01 5.54
N GLY A 313 3.34 -23.92 4.99
CA GLY A 313 2.13 -23.71 5.76
C GLY A 313 2.05 -22.34 6.44
N GLU A 314 2.63 -21.31 5.83
CA GLU A 314 2.59 -19.95 6.39
C GLU A 314 1.25 -19.29 6.11
N MET A 315 0.57 -18.92 7.17
CA MET A 315 -0.70 -18.22 7.14
C MET A 315 -0.50 -16.72 7.28
N ARG A 316 -1.39 -15.95 6.63
CA ARG A 316 -1.51 -14.51 6.87
C ARG A 316 -2.88 -14.17 7.45
N LEU A 317 -2.89 -13.47 8.58
CA LEU A 317 -4.09 -12.81 9.11
C LEU A 317 -3.93 -11.29 9.07
N VAL A 318 -5.02 -10.61 8.77
CA VAL A 318 -5.07 -9.15 8.64
C VAL A 318 -6.24 -8.62 9.46
N THR A 319 -5.98 -7.62 10.29
CA THR A 319 -7.01 -6.86 11.00
C THR A 319 -7.36 -5.57 10.26
N SER A 320 -8.54 -5.05 10.45
CA SER A 320 -9.08 -3.86 9.78
C SER A 320 -9.60 -2.83 10.78
N PHE A 321 -9.96 -1.66 10.28
CA PHE A 321 -10.46 -0.55 11.11
C PHE A 321 -11.74 -0.92 11.89
N ASP A 322 -12.48 -1.93 11.46
CA ASP A 322 -13.74 -2.40 12.07
C ASP A 322 -13.61 -3.76 12.78
N THR A 323 -12.40 -4.32 12.91
CA THR A 323 -12.14 -5.52 13.71
C THR A 323 -12.35 -5.21 15.20
N THR A 324 -13.23 -5.95 15.88
CA THR A 324 -13.50 -5.75 17.30
C THR A 324 -12.65 -6.63 18.20
N GLU A 325 -12.52 -6.28 19.47
CA GLU A 325 -11.89 -7.15 20.48
C GLU A 325 -12.59 -8.49 20.57
N GLU A 326 -13.94 -8.50 20.46
CA GLU A 326 -14.75 -9.72 20.48
C GLU A 326 -14.45 -10.63 19.28
N ASP A 327 -14.22 -10.05 18.09
CA ASP A 327 -13.81 -10.82 16.89
C ASP A 327 -12.47 -11.52 17.12
N VAL A 328 -11.49 -10.81 17.69
CA VAL A 328 -10.18 -11.38 18.07
C VAL A 328 -10.35 -12.47 19.11
N ASP A 329 -11.15 -12.25 20.15
CA ASP A 329 -11.34 -13.21 21.23
C ASP A 329 -12.05 -14.48 20.75
N LYS A 330 -13.01 -14.38 19.85
CA LYS A 330 -13.70 -15.52 19.20
C LYS A 330 -12.73 -16.34 18.34
N LEU A 331 -11.88 -15.69 17.56
CA LEU A 331 -10.85 -16.38 16.76
C LEU A 331 -9.89 -17.14 17.67
N ILE A 332 -9.39 -16.50 18.72
CA ILE A 332 -8.49 -17.14 19.70
C ILE A 332 -9.16 -18.32 20.40
N ALA A 333 -10.42 -18.18 20.81
CA ALA A 333 -11.17 -19.27 21.42
C ALA A 333 -11.32 -20.46 20.45
N CYS A 334 -11.62 -20.19 19.19
CA CYS A 334 -11.67 -21.20 18.13
C CYS A 334 -10.33 -21.94 18.00
N ILE A 335 -9.22 -21.22 17.84
CA ILE A 335 -7.88 -21.82 17.70
C ILE A 335 -7.52 -22.71 18.91
N LYS A 336 -7.91 -22.31 20.12
CA LYS A 336 -7.66 -23.07 21.35
C LYS A 336 -8.43 -24.39 21.43
N THR A 337 -9.56 -24.52 20.73
CA THR A 337 -10.39 -25.72 20.73
C THR A 337 -9.98 -26.73 19.65
N LEU A 338 -9.11 -26.32 18.75
CA LEU A 338 -8.55 -27.17 17.69
C LEU A 338 -7.28 -27.90 18.19
#